data_9cfa698ffad5a002e51460c8d14f1fe5
#
_entry.id   9cfa698ffad5a002e51460c8d14f1fe5
#
_cell.length_a   1.000
_cell.length_b   1.000
_cell.length_c   1.000
_cell.angle_alpha   90.00
_cell.angle_beta   90.00
_cell.angle_gamma   90.00
#
_symmetry.space_group_name_H-M   'P 1'
#
loop_
_entity.id
_entity.type
_entity.pdbx_description
1 polymer ?
#
loop_
_entity_poly.entity_id
_entity_poly.type
_entity_poly.pdbx_seq_one_letter_code
_entity_poly.pdbx_strand_id
1 'polypeptide(L)'
;MEFPITISFDTNIFDSYQYNIDEGSDLFTLIQYVQEGYIKVVLSNVVIAEMKSHCVEKANKILDNIQSCQAISKQLKLSYVPSTVDKESLKNEAESFITEFLDTLNVTVMDYSNLSIEDLFINYFSKNPPFEERKKSEFPDAVIVMQIKQRFGKNNPLYFITHDDGVKRALKAEEYCTVFSSISDVFDLISKARSEYNNIQKTITELFPSIIAEITKRLQNEDCISLAGQSQDAYGNIFGYEYKDVKYYNQNVDGISIFTIDYFDEKAIASRLKCTVSIDAECSYDNHNNYGSGINIEKHKANFAVSVIINREQKNIEALKFHVFLGGDSRLERYPKYEHSKPYTTCPECGTDLSIENDGGNGFCINCAPNH
;
A
#
# COMPACT_ATOMS: atom_id res chain seq x y z
N MET A 1 -1.78 15.55 -23.43
CA MET A 1 -2.02 14.12 -23.13
C MET A 1 -3.52 13.92 -23.18
N GLU A 2 -3.98 12.91 -23.90
CA GLU A 2 -5.41 12.58 -23.97
C GLU A 2 -5.72 11.48 -22.95
N PHE A 3 -6.86 11.59 -22.27
CA PHE A 3 -7.33 10.59 -21.32
C PHE A 3 -8.46 9.76 -21.94
N PRO A 4 -8.63 8.49 -21.55
CA PRO A 4 -7.78 7.74 -20.61
C PRO A 4 -6.42 7.36 -21.22
N ILE A 5 -5.37 7.43 -20.39
CA ILE A 5 -4.10 6.79 -20.75
C ILE A 5 -4.20 5.28 -20.55
N THR A 6 -3.56 4.51 -21.43
CA THR A 6 -3.53 3.05 -21.29
C THR A 6 -2.29 2.62 -20.52
N ILE A 7 -2.49 1.86 -19.46
CA ILE A 7 -1.40 1.30 -18.66
C ILE A 7 -1.47 -0.22 -18.62
N SER A 8 -0.30 -0.84 -18.46
CA SER A 8 -0.18 -2.26 -18.19
C SER A 8 0.92 -2.52 -17.17
N PHE A 9 0.86 -3.64 -16.52
CA PHE A 9 1.75 -4.00 -15.41
C PHE A 9 2.37 -5.38 -15.64
N ASP A 10 3.54 -5.53 -15.08
CA ASP A 10 4.15 -6.81 -14.78
C ASP A 10 3.64 -7.32 -13.41
N THR A 11 3.62 -8.62 -13.21
CA THR A 11 3.15 -9.30 -11.98
C THR A 11 3.92 -8.82 -10.75
N ASN A 12 5.22 -8.57 -10.88
CA ASN A 12 6.09 -8.13 -9.80
C ASN A 12 5.65 -6.81 -9.15
N ILE A 13 4.92 -5.97 -9.88
CA ILE A 13 4.37 -4.72 -9.36
C ILE A 13 3.27 -5.01 -8.35
N PHE A 14 2.28 -5.83 -8.70
CA PHE A 14 1.20 -6.18 -7.77
C PHE A 14 1.71 -6.89 -6.51
N ASP A 15 2.71 -7.76 -6.67
CA ASP A 15 3.34 -8.44 -5.55
C ASP A 15 4.10 -7.47 -4.64
N SER A 16 4.76 -6.45 -5.18
CA SER A 16 5.48 -5.44 -4.40
C SER A 16 4.54 -4.56 -3.57
N TYR A 17 3.34 -4.29 -4.08
CA TYR A 17 2.27 -3.58 -3.37
C TYR A 17 1.40 -4.50 -2.51
N GLN A 18 1.71 -5.81 -2.47
CA GLN A 18 1.00 -6.83 -1.67
C GLN A 18 -0.51 -6.87 -1.89
N TYR A 19 -0.97 -6.43 -3.06
CA TYR A 19 -2.40 -6.31 -3.41
C TYR A 19 -3.19 -5.42 -2.44
N ASN A 20 -2.52 -4.49 -1.76
CA ASN A 20 -3.17 -3.61 -0.79
C ASN A 20 -4.02 -2.56 -1.50
N ILE A 21 -5.35 -2.65 -1.29
CA ILE A 21 -6.36 -1.73 -1.82
C ILE A 21 -6.99 -0.85 -0.73
N ASP A 22 -6.39 -0.81 0.45
CA ASP A 22 -6.87 0.06 1.53
C ASP A 22 -6.75 1.54 1.14
N GLU A 23 -7.61 2.35 1.72
CA GLU A 23 -7.59 3.81 1.51
C GLU A 23 -6.19 4.38 1.80
N GLY A 24 -5.64 5.11 0.83
CA GLY A 24 -4.30 5.69 0.92
C GLY A 24 -3.19 4.84 0.30
N SER A 25 -3.47 3.62 -0.17
CA SER A 25 -2.52 2.83 -0.94
C SER A 25 -2.43 3.27 -2.41
N ASP A 26 -1.34 2.90 -3.10
CA ASP A 26 -1.19 3.19 -4.52
C ASP A 26 -2.23 2.47 -5.37
N LEU A 27 -2.56 1.22 -5.04
CA LEU A 27 -3.58 0.46 -5.76
C LEU A 27 -4.98 1.04 -5.56
N PHE A 28 -5.28 1.57 -4.37
CA PHE A 28 -6.52 2.31 -4.17
C PHE A 28 -6.60 3.56 -5.05
N THR A 29 -5.51 4.32 -5.14
CA THR A 29 -5.44 5.49 -6.02
C THR A 29 -5.56 5.11 -7.49
N LEU A 30 -4.96 4.00 -7.89
CA LEU A 30 -5.10 3.45 -9.24
C LEU A 30 -6.58 3.15 -9.55
N ILE A 31 -7.28 2.49 -8.63
CA ILE A 31 -8.71 2.20 -8.76
C ILE A 31 -9.50 3.50 -8.94
N GLN A 32 -9.22 4.53 -8.13
CA GLN A 32 -9.88 5.83 -8.27
C GLN A 32 -9.66 6.45 -9.66
N TYR A 33 -8.42 6.45 -10.16
CA TYR A 33 -8.13 6.99 -11.49
C TYR A 33 -8.77 6.19 -12.64
N VAL A 34 -8.95 4.88 -12.46
CA VAL A 34 -9.72 4.06 -13.40
C VAL A 34 -11.19 4.43 -13.38
N GLN A 35 -11.79 4.56 -12.19
CA GLN A 35 -13.20 4.95 -12.01
C GLN A 35 -13.49 6.36 -12.52
N GLU A 36 -12.56 7.27 -12.37
CA GLU A 36 -12.65 8.65 -12.87
C GLU A 36 -12.37 8.76 -14.38
N GLY A 37 -11.99 7.67 -15.04
CA GLY A 37 -11.75 7.64 -16.49
C GLY A 37 -10.41 8.24 -16.93
N TYR A 38 -9.45 8.40 -16.04
CA TYR A 38 -8.10 8.85 -16.41
C TYR A 38 -7.20 7.71 -16.88
N ILE A 39 -7.46 6.50 -16.40
CA ILE A 39 -6.66 5.31 -16.67
C ILE A 39 -7.52 4.20 -17.24
N LYS A 40 -7.00 3.54 -18.26
CA LYS A 40 -7.49 2.25 -18.75
C LYS A 40 -6.42 1.19 -18.48
N VAL A 41 -6.78 0.14 -17.74
CA VAL A 41 -5.88 -0.96 -17.43
C VAL A 41 -6.02 -2.07 -18.47
N VAL A 42 -4.88 -2.49 -19.02
CA VAL A 42 -4.80 -3.63 -19.95
C VAL A 42 -3.76 -4.60 -19.40
N LEU A 43 -4.13 -5.85 -19.15
CA LEU A 43 -3.20 -6.85 -18.62
C LEU A 43 -3.04 -8.04 -19.57
N SER A 44 -1.83 -8.58 -19.61
CA SER A 44 -1.58 -9.91 -20.20
C SER A 44 -2.34 -10.99 -19.43
N ASN A 45 -2.89 -11.95 -20.13
CA ASN A 45 -3.41 -13.17 -19.51
C ASN A 45 -2.33 -13.98 -18.77
N VAL A 46 -1.05 -13.82 -19.15
CA VAL A 46 0.11 -14.37 -18.43
C VAL A 46 0.19 -13.73 -17.04
N VAL A 47 0.18 -12.41 -16.95
CA VAL A 47 0.20 -11.66 -15.68
C VAL A 47 -0.96 -12.10 -14.78
N ILE A 48 -2.17 -12.22 -15.34
CA ILE A 48 -3.34 -12.67 -14.57
C ILE A 48 -3.16 -14.10 -14.03
N ALA A 49 -2.60 -14.99 -14.84
CA ALA A 49 -2.33 -16.36 -14.42
C ALA A 49 -1.28 -16.42 -13.30
N GLU A 50 -0.22 -15.62 -13.40
CA GLU A 50 0.82 -15.52 -12.37
C GLU A 50 0.26 -14.91 -11.06
N MET A 51 -0.54 -13.83 -11.15
CA MET A 51 -1.22 -13.26 -9.99
C MET A 51 -2.04 -14.31 -9.23
N LYS A 52 -2.84 -15.10 -9.96
CA LYS A 52 -3.62 -16.19 -9.36
C LYS A 52 -2.73 -17.24 -8.72
N SER A 53 -1.66 -17.66 -9.40
CA SER A 53 -0.69 -18.64 -8.87
C SER A 53 -0.04 -18.12 -7.58
N HIS A 54 0.43 -16.86 -7.56
CA HIS A 54 1.09 -16.27 -6.40
C HIS A 54 0.14 -16.15 -5.21
N CYS A 55 -1.13 -15.78 -5.43
CA CYS A 55 -2.13 -15.73 -4.35
C CYS A 55 -2.43 -17.13 -3.80
N VAL A 56 -2.54 -18.14 -4.65
CA VAL A 56 -2.72 -19.53 -4.22
C VAL A 56 -1.49 -20.03 -3.44
N GLU A 57 -0.27 -19.67 -3.86
CA GLU A 57 0.94 -20.01 -3.11
C GLU A 57 0.97 -19.35 -1.74
N LYS A 58 0.57 -18.07 -1.63
CA LYS A 58 0.42 -17.37 -0.35
C LYS A 58 -0.61 -18.07 0.54
N ALA A 59 -1.75 -18.48 -0.03
CA ALA A 59 -2.78 -19.25 0.68
C ALA A 59 -2.25 -20.61 1.18
N ASN A 60 -1.49 -21.32 0.37
CA ASN A 60 -0.85 -22.58 0.80
C ASN A 60 0.14 -22.37 1.94
N LYS A 61 0.93 -21.27 1.93
CA LYS A 61 1.84 -20.94 3.05
C LYS A 61 1.08 -20.69 4.35
N ILE A 62 -0.09 -20.06 4.28
CA ILE A 62 -0.96 -19.89 5.46
C ILE A 62 -1.37 -21.26 5.99
N LEU A 63 -1.80 -22.16 5.12
CA LEU A 63 -2.19 -23.52 5.52
C LEU A 63 -1.06 -24.28 6.20
N ASP A 64 0.16 -24.23 5.61
CA ASP A 64 1.34 -24.87 6.16
C ASP A 64 1.70 -24.31 7.55
N ASN A 65 1.57 -23.00 7.72
CA ASN A 65 1.79 -22.35 9.01
C ASN A 65 0.74 -22.78 10.06
N ILE A 66 -0.53 -22.86 9.69
CA ILE A 66 -1.61 -23.33 10.57
C ILE A 66 -1.33 -24.77 11.00
N GLN A 67 -0.99 -25.66 10.06
CA GLN A 67 -0.65 -27.05 10.35
C GLN A 67 0.55 -27.17 11.28
N SER A 68 1.59 -26.35 11.05
CA SER A 68 2.77 -26.29 11.91
C SER A 68 2.41 -25.84 13.33
N CYS A 69 1.59 -24.79 13.46
CA CYS A 69 1.09 -24.32 14.75
C CYS A 69 0.26 -25.39 15.46
N GLN A 70 -0.62 -26.09 14.74
CA GLN A 70 -1.42 -27.19 15.30
C GLN A 70 -0.52 -28.34 15.83
N ALA A 71 0.51 -28.71 15.08
CA ALA A 71 1.45 -29.75 15.50
C ALA A 71 2.20 -29.39 16.77
N ILE A 72 2.70 -28.14 16.84
CA ILE A 72 3.41 -27.60 18.02
C ILE A 72 2.45 -27.51 19.21
N SER A 73 1.25 -26.98 19.04
CA SER A 73 0.23 -26.87 20.10
C SER A 73 -0.11 -28.23 20.67
N LYS A 74 -0.27 -29.24 19.82
CA LYS A 74 -0.53 -30.63 20.24
C LYS A 74 0.66 -31.24 21.00
N GLN A 75 1.88 -31.02 20.51
CA GLN A 75 3.10 -31.51 21.14
C GLN A 75 3.30 -30.93 22.54
N LEU A 76 3.06 -29.62 22.68
CA LEU A 76 3.21 -28.91 23.96
C LEU A 76 1.97 -28.99 24.84
N LYS A 77 0.92 -29.66 24.41
CA LYS A 77 -0.38 -29.77 25.12
C LYS A 77 -0.97 -28.41 25.49
N LEU A 78 -0.88 -27.45 24.57
CA LEU A 78 -1.43 -26.11 24.79
C LEU A 78 -2.96 -26.15 24.76
N SER A 79 -3.59 -25.24 25.49
CA SER A 79 -5.05 -25.09 25.52
C SER A 79 -5.60 -24.50 24.22
N TYR A 80 -4.79 -23.75 23.48
CA TYR A 80 -5.14 -23.18 22.19
C TYR A 80 -4.61 -24.05 21.05
N VAL A 81 -5.51 -24.43 20.15
CA VAL A 81 -5.18 -25.11 18.87
C VAL A 81 -5.86 -24.31 17.77
N PRO A 82 -5.10 -23.82 16.76
CA PRO A 82 -5.72 -23.16 15.62
C PRO A 82 -6.77 -24.05 14.96
N SER A 83 -7.87 -23.44 14.49
CA SER A 83 -8.89 -24.18 13.75
C SER A 83 -8.34 -24.74 12.45
N THR A 84 -8.93 -25.86 12.01
CA THR A 84 -8.63 -26.43 10.69
C THR A 84 -9.24 -25.53 9.61
N VAL A 85 -8.48 -25.33 8.54
CA VAL A 85 -8.93 -24.61 7.34
C VAL A 85 -8.99 -25.58 6.19
N ASP A 86 -10.07 -25.55 5.42
CA ASP A 86 -10.18 -26.35 4.21
C ASP A 86 -9.30 -25.79 3.10
N LYS A 87 -8.47 -26.65 2.54
CA LYS A 87 -7.50 -26.24 1.51
C LYS A 87 -8.17 -25.72 0.24
N GLU A 88 -9.24 -26.40 -0.20
CA GLU A 88 -9.93 -26.02 -1.43
C GLU A 88 -10.71 -24.71 -1.26
N SER A 89 -11.34 -24.52 -0.10
CA SER A 89 -11.97 -23.23 0.25
C SER A 89 -10.98 -22.09 0.20
N LEU A 90 -9.83 -22.25 0.85
CA LEU A 90 -8.80 -21.19 0.90
C LEU A 90 -8.23 -20.86 -0.48
N LYS A 91 -8.05 -21.87 -1.33
CA LYS A 91 -7.63 -21.69 -2.72
C LYS A 91 -8.68 -20.91 -3.51
N ASN A 92 -9.95 -21.30 -3.41
CA ASN A 92 -11.05 -20.65 -4.11
C ASN A 92 -11.20 -19.17 -3.66
N GLU A 93 -11.05 -18.90 -2.37
CA GLU A 93 -11.04 -17.53 -1.84
C GLU A 93 -9.89 -16.70 -2.43
N ALA A 94 -8.68 -17.27 -2.53
CA ALA A 94 -7.53 -16.60 -3.13
C ALA A 94 -7.73 -16.29 -4.62
N GLU A 95 -8.33 -17.22 -5.38
CA GLU A 95 -8.66 -17.00 -6.79
C GLU A 95 -9.79 -15.97 -6.97
N SER A 96 -10.81 -16.01 -6.11
CA SER A 96 -11.92 -15.05 -6.11
C SER A 96 -11.42 -13.64 -5.82
N PHE A 97 -10.53 -13.49 -4.84
CA PHE A 97 -9.91 -12.21 -4.52
C PHE A 97 -9.27 -11.56 -5.75
N ILE A 98 -8.47 -12.31 -6.53
CA ILE A 98 -7.87 -11.77 -7.75
C ILE A 98 -8.93 -11.39 -8.78
N THR A 99 -9.97 -12.20 -8.92
CA THR A 99 -11.06 -11.92 -9.88
C THR A 99 -11.77 -10.60 -9.52
N GLU A 100 -12.14 -10.42 -8.26
CA GLU A 100 -12.77 -9.19 -7.77
C GLU A 100 -11.85 -7.98 -7.92
N PHE A 101 -10.54 -8.16 -7.64
CA PHE A 101 -9.55 -7.11 -7.82
C PHE A 101 -9.44 -6.65 -9.28
N LEU A 102 -9.40 -7.60 -10.23
CA LEU A 102 -9.35 -7.31 -11.67
C LEU A 102 -10.64 -6.64 -12.16
N ASP A 103 -11.79 -7.05 -11.65
CA ASP A 103 -13.08 -6.44 -11.95
C ASP A 103 -13.13 -4.98 -11.46
N THR A 104 -12.60 -4.73 -10.26
CA THR A 104 -12.49 -3.37 -9.69
C THR A 104 -11.63 -2.45 -10.55
N LEU A 105 -10.58 -2.97 -11.16
CA LEU A 105 -9.71 -2.25 -12.10
C LEU A 105 -10.28 -2.19 -13.52
N ASN A 106 -11.44 -2.79 -13.79
CA ASN A 106 -12.05 -2.87 -15.12
C ASN A 106 -11.06 -3.31 -16.21
N VAL A 107 -10.34 -4.40 -15.94
CA VAL A 107 -9.21 -4.84 -16.75
C VAL A 107 -9.65 -5.32 -18.13
N THR A 108 -8.99 -4.80 -19.16
CA THR A 108 -9.05 -5.39 -20.51
C THR A 108 -7.93 -6.41 -20.66
N VAL A 109 -8.25 -7.65 -21.03
CA VAL A 109 -7.26 -8.74 -21.13
C VAL A 109 -6.64 -8.78 -22.52
N MET A 110 -5.32 -8.96 -22.57
CA MET A 110 -4.59 -9.40 -23.78
C MET A 110 -4.50 -10.92 -23.74
N ASP A 111 -4.99 -11.55 -24.80
CA ASP A 111 -4.98 -12.99 -24.94
C ASP A 111 -3.80 -13.47 -25.81
N TYR A 112 -3.71 -14.80 -26.04
CA TYR A 112 -2.67 -15.41 -26.87
C TYR A 112 -3.00 -15.36 -28.37
N SER A 113 -4.10 -14.74 -28.79
CA SER A 113 -4.53 -14.68 -30.18
C SER A 113 -3.46 -14.03 -31.04
N ASN A 114 -3.17 -14.66 -32.17
CA ASN A 114 -2.21 -14.20 -33.16
C ASN A 114 -0.73 -14.13 -32.72
N LEU A 115 -0.36 -14.67 -31.56
CA LEU A 115 1.05 -14.80 -31.20
C LEU A 115 1.73 -15.85 -32.07
N SER A 116 2.88 -15.47 -32.65
CA SER A 116 3.71 -16.40 -33.42
C SER A 116 4.60 -17.22 -32.50
N ILE A 117 4.35 -18.51 -32.41
CA ILE A 117 5.22 -19.45 -31.69
C ILE A 117 6.62 -19.48 -32.34
N GLU A 118 6.69 -19.36 -33.66
CA GLU A 118 7.94 -19.33 -34.40
C GLU A 118 8.79 -18.12 -33.97
N ASP A 119 8.21 -16.90 -33.90
CA ASP A 119 8.90 -15.71 -33.45
C ASP A 119 9.37 -15.80 -31.99
N LEU A 120 8.57 -16.44 -31.14
CA LEU A 120 8.94 -16.70 -29.75
C LEU A 120 10.22 -17.54 -29.65
N PHE A 121 10.31 -18.63 -30.43
CA PHE A 121 11.51 -19.48 -30.46
C PHE A 121 12.68 -18.83 -31.19
N ILE A 122 12.45 -18.04 -32.24
CA ILE A 122 13.51 -17.24 -32.87
C ILE A 122 14.14 -16.30 -31.86
N ASN A 123 13.33 -15.56 -31.09
CA ASN A 123 13.83 -14.66 -30.03
C ASN A 123 14.59 -15.44 -28.95
N TYR A 124 14.10 -16.60 -28.54
CA TYR A 124 14.76 -17.46 -27.56
C TYR A 124 16.16 -17.91 -28.02
N PHE A 125 16.27 -18.46 -29.24
CA PHE A 125 17.55 -18.95 -29.76
C PHE A 125 18.52 -17.82 -30.10
N SER A 126 18.00 -16.66 -30.50
CA SER A 126 18.80 -15.46 -30.78
C SER A 126 19.18 -14.68 -29.52
N LYS A 127 18.69 -15.11 -28.33
CA LYS A 127 18.92 -14.46 -27.05
C LYS A 127 18.49 -12.97 -27.05
N ASN A 128 17.46 -12.66 -27.82
CA ASN A 128 16.89 -11.32 -27.81
C ASN A 128 16.18 -11.07 -26.47
N PRO A 129 16.29 -9.84 -25.87
CA PRO A 129 15.54 -9.55 -24.66
C PRO A 129 14.05 -9.86 -24.79
N PRO A 130 13.41 -10.42 -23.73
CA PRO A 130 13.92 -10.63 -22.38
C PRO A 130 14.84 -11.84 -22.19
N PHE A 131 15.04 -12.69 -23.21
CA PHE A 131 15.91 -13.86 -23.11
C PHE A 131 17.39 -13.49 -23.01
N GLU A 132 18.02 -13.89 -21.89
CA GLU A 132 19.44 -13.65 -21.61
C GLU A 132 20.17 -14.95 -21.25
N GLU A 133 21.53 -14.95 -21.38
CA GLU A 133 22.33 -16.16 -21.19
C GLU A 133 22.19 -16.85 -19.83
N ARG A 134 21.78 -16.11 -18.81
CA ARG A 134 21.76 -16.58 -17.41
C ARG A 134 20.37 -16.93 -16.86
N LYS A 135 19.30 -16.61 -17.57
CA LYS A 135 17.93 -16.81 -17.11
C LYS A 135 17.17 -17.74 -18.10
N LYS A 136 16.76 -18.92 -17.62
CA LYS A 136 16.07 -19.92 -18.46
C LYS A 136 14.55 -19.86 -18.37
N SER A 137 13.97 -18.97 -17.56
CA SER A 137 12.52 -18.96 -17.24
C SER A 137 11.76 -17.76 -17.79
N GLU A 138 12.27 -17.08 -18.83
CA GLU A 138 11.71 -15.82 -19.33
C GLU A 138 10.68 -15.97 -20.46
N PHE A 139 10.12 -17.16 -20.66
CA PHE A 139 9.04 -17.36 -21.64
C PHE A 139 7.77 -16.55 -21.29
N PRO A 140 7.33 -16.48 -20.04
CA PRO A 140 6.20 -15.61 -19.67
C PRO A 140 6.45 -14.15 -20.05
N ASP A 141 7.61 -13.60 -19.70
CA ASP A 141 8.00 -12.23 -20.02
C ASP A 141 8.06 -11.98 -21.53
N ALA A 142 8.59 -12.93 -22.29
CA ALA A 142 8.63 -12.84 -23.74
C ALA A 142 7.22 -12.80 -24.35
N VAL A 143 6.28 -13.59 -23.82
CA VAL A 143 4.87 -13.57 -24.27
C VAL A 143 4.25 -12.21 -23.97
N ILE A 144 4.46 -11.65 -22.76
CA ILE A 144 3.98 -10.32 -22.39
C ILE A 144 4.51 -9.26 -23.38
N VAL A 145 5.81 -9.27 -23.65
CA VAL A 145 6.46 -8.35 -24.61
C VAL A 145 5.85 -8.51 -26.01
N MET A 146 5.66 -9.72 -26.48
CA MET A 146 5.05 -9.97 -27.79
C MET A 146 3.61 -9.48 -27.88
N GLN A 147 2.80 -9.70 -26.85
CA GLN A 147 1.42 -9.18 -26.77
C GLN A 147 1.40 -7.65 -26.82
N ILE A 148 2.32 -7.00 -26.12
CA ILE A 148 2.46 -5.53 -26.13
C ILE A 148 2.81 -5.05 -27.53
N LYS A 149 3.83 -5.63 -28.17
CA LYS A 149 4.27 -5.25 -29.52
C LYS A 149 3.20 -5.45 -30.59
N GLN A 150 2.34 -6.44 -30.40
CA GLN A 150 1.25 -6.72 -31.35
C GLN A 150 0.06 -5.76 -31.17
N ARG A 151 -0.26 -5.39 -29.94
CA ARG A 151 -1.49 -4.65 -29.62
C ARG A 151 -1.32 -3.14 -29.68
N PHE A 152 -0.13 -2.64 -29.41
CA PHE A 152 0.15 -1.22 -29.25
C PHE A 152 0.97 -0.65 -30.40
N GLY A 153 0.91 0.64 -30.57
CA GLY A 153 1.58 1.40 -31.64
C GLY A 153 1.46 2.89 -31.45
N LYS A 154 1.96 3.69 -32.39
CA LYS A 154 1.98 5.16 -32.27
C LYS A 154 0.60 5.80 -32.00
N ASN A 155 -0.45 5.21 -32.56
CA ASN A 155 -1.83 5.70 -32.35
C ASN A 155 -2.52 5.16 -31.09
N ASN A 156 -1.88 4.24 -30.41
CA ASN A 156 -2.37 3.63 -29.19
C ASN A 156 -1.18 3.39 -28.24
N PRO A 157 -0.65 4.46 -27.62
CA PRO A 157 0.53 4.37 -26.75
C PRO A 157 0.21 3.62 -25.45
N LEU A 158 1.25 3.00 -24.91
CA LEU A 158 1.20 2.24 -23.66
C LEU A 158 2.18 2.81 -22.63
N TYR A 159 1.75 2.87 -21.39
CA TYR A 159 2.61 3.03 -20.21
C TYR A 159 2.73 1.68 -19.52
N PHE A 160 3.92 1.10 -19.52
CA PHE A 160 4.16 -0.21 -18.93
C PHE A 160 4.96 -0.07 -17.63
N ILE A 161 4.50 -0.73 -16.56
CA ILE A 161 5.14 -0.64 -15.25
C ILE A 161 5.76 -2.00 -14.91
N THR A 162 7.08 -2.03 -14.72
CA THR A 162 7.83 -3.24 -14.36
C THR A 162 9.12 -2.92 -13.60
N HIS A 163 9.54 -3.83 -12.74
CA HIS A 163 10.89 -3.82 -12.16
C HIS A 163 11.89 -4.64 -12.98
N ASP A 164 11.42 -5.50 -13.89
CA ASP A 164 12.30 -6.39 -14.66
C ASP A 164 13.11 -5.65 -15.74
N ASP A 165 14.43 -5.74 -15.66
CA ASP A 165 15.33 -5.09 -16.60
C ASP A 165 15.35 -5.76 -17.97
N GLY A 166 15.03 -7.05 -18.08
CA GLY A 166 14.93 -7.78 -19.35
C GLY A 166 13.76 -7.25 -20.17
N VAL A 167 12.60 -7.11 -19.54
CA VAL A 167 11.40 -6.53 -20.14
C VAL A 167 11.62 -5.07 -20.51
N LYS A 168 12.24 -4.27 -19.61
CA LYS A 168 12.61 -2.87 -19.92
C LYS A 168 13.48 -2.78 -21.20
N ARG A 169 14.48 -3.63 -21.32
CA ARG A 169 15.34 -3.67 -22.53
C ARG A 169 14.57 -4.09 -23.78
N ALA A 170 13.68 -5.07 -23.66
CA ALA A 170 12.86 -5.58 -24.77
C ALA A 170 11.89 -4.51 -25.32
N LEU A 171 11.40 -3.61 -24.47
CA LEU A 171 10.46 -2.55 -24.83
C LEU A 171 11.12 -1.20 -25.12
N LYS A 172 12.41 -1.03 -24.81
CA LYS A 172 13.14 0.26 -24.95
C LYS A 172 13.13 0.84 -26.37
N ALA A 173 13.10 -0.01 -27.38
CA ALA A 173 13.10 0.42 -28.78
C ALA A 173 11.70 0.83 -29.30
N GLU A 174 10.66 0.58 -28.52
CA GLU A 174 9.27 0.81 -28.92
C GLU A 174 8.85 2.24 -28.53
N GLU A 175 8.91 3.18 -29.47
CA GLU A 175 8.58 4.60 -29.24
C GLU A 175 7.16 4.82 -28.66
N TYR A 176 6.26 3.88 -28.86
CA TYR A 176 4.89 3.91 -28.34
C TYR A 176 4.75 3.37 -26.93
N CYS A 177 5.81 2.81 -26.35
CA CYS A 177 5.79 2.22 -25.02
C CYS A 177 6.74 2.98 -24.09
N THR A 178 6.17 3.65 -23.10
CA THR A 178 6.96 4.29 -22.03
C THR A 178 6.99 3.36 -20.82
N VAL A 179 8.20 2.98 -20.37
CA VAL A 179 8.37 2.06 -19.26
C VAL A 179 8.68 2.81 -17.98
N PHE A 180 7.89 2.54 -16.92
CA PHE A 180 8.05 3.06 -15.56
C PHE A 180 8.47 1.97 -14.58
N SER A 181 9.01 2.38 -13.44
CA SER A 181 9.38 1.48 -12.35
C SER A 181 8.37 1.47 -11.21
N SER A 182 7.44 2.42 -11.15
CA SER A 182 6.43 2.51 -10.09
C SER A 182 5.09 3.04 -10.63
N ILE A 183 4.02 2.74 -9.91
CA ILE A 183 2.69 3.30 -10.20
C ILE A 183 2.70 4.82 -9.95
N SER A 184 3.44 5.27 -8.94
CA SER A 184 3.57 6.69 -8.63
C SER A 184 4.17 7.51 -9.77
N ASP A 185 5.06 6.94 -10.59
CA ASP A 185 5.59 7.62 -11.78
C ASP A 185 4.47 7.95 -12.78
N VAL A 186 3.48 7.05 -12.90
CA VAL A 186 2.29 7.27 -13.73
C VAL A 186 1.37 8.33 -13.14
N PHE A 187 1.18 8.31 -11.83
CA PHE A 187 0.39 9.34 -11.15
C PHE A 187 1.02 10.73 -11.31
N ASP A 188 2.34 10.80 -11.20
CA ASP A 188 3.08 12.03 -11.47
C ASP A 188 2.89 12.52 -12.89
N LEU A 189 2.91 11.60 -13.87
CA LEU A 189 2.69 11.93 -15.26
C LEU A 189 1.28 12.49 -15.48
N ILE A 190 0.24 11.84 -14.93
CA ILE A 190 -1.14 12.30 -15.01
C ILE A 190 -1.29 13.68 -14.36
N SER A 191 -0.70 13.84 -13.18
CA SER A 191 -0.76 15.08 -12.43
C SER A 191 -0.07 16.23 -13.17
N LYS A 192 1.10 15.97 -13.77
CA LYS A 192 1.85 16.94 -14.61
C LYS A 192 1.12 17.34 -15.88
N ALA A 193 0.33 16.45 -16.45
CA ALA A 193 -0.46 16.73 -17.67
C ALA A 193 -1.58 17.73 -17.43
N ARG A 194 -1.97 17.99 -16.19
CA ARG A 194 -2.97 19.00 -15.85
C ARG A 194 -2.32 20.39 -15.83
N SER A 195 -2.90 21.36 -16.50
CA SER A 195 -2.34 22.71 -16.70
C SER A 195 -2.01 23.48 -15.43
N GLU A 196 -2.58 23.09 -14.29
CA GLU A 196 -2.36 23.73 -13.00
C GLU A 196 -1.39 23.00 -12.08
N TYR A 197 -0.88 21.83 -12.47
CA TYR A 197 -0.07 20.98 -11.61
C TYR A 197 1.11 21.71 -10.95
N ASN A 198 1.88 22.44 -11.75
CA ASN A 198 3.08 23.14 -11.24
C ASN A 198 2.73 24.20 -10.19
N ASN A 199 1.60 24.91 -10.36
CA ASN A 199 1.14 25.91 -9.41
C ASN A 199 0.67 25.28 -8.12
N ILE A 200 -0.03 24.15 -8.22
CA ILE A 200 -0.56 23.41 -7.08
C ILE A 200 0.58 22.79 -6.29
N GLN A 201 1.53 22.14 -6.97
CA GLN A 201 2.71 21.57 -6.34
C GLN A 201 3.50 22.63 -5.58
N LYS A 202 3.68 23.80 -6.18
CA LYS A 202 4.32 24.94 -5.53
C LYS A 202 3.56 25.38 -4.28
N THR A 203 2.24 25.53 -4.37
CA THR A 203 1.39 25.91 -3.24
C THR A 203 1.52 24.92 -2.08
N ILE A 204 1.46 23.61 -2.36
CA ILE A 204 1.64 22.56 -1.33
C ILE A 204 3.04 22.66 -0.71
N THR A 205 4.06 22.83 -1.54
CA THR A 205 5.46 22.91 -1.07
C THR A 205 5.70 24.14 -0.19
N GLU A 206 5.10 25.28 -0.53
CA GLU A 206 5.16 26.49 0.27
C GLU A 206 4.53 26.29 1.67
N LEU A 207 3.57 25.37 1.79
CA LEU A 207 2.90 25.04 3.05
C LEU A 207 3.59 23.92 3.86
N PHE A 208 4.64 23.30 3.35
CA PHE A 208 5.35 22.23 4.10
C PHE A 208 5.72 22.61 5.53
N PRO A 209 6.25 23.82 5.82
CA PRO A 209 6.55 24.19 7.21
C PRO A 209 5.31 24.15 8.13
N SER A 210 4.17 24.61 7.65
CA SER A 210 2.90 24.59 8.40
C SER A 210 2.36 23.18 8.55
N ILE A 211 2.46 22.36 7.49
CA ILE A 211 2.05 20.95 7.51
C ILE A 211 2.93 20.17 8.50
N ILE A 212 4.25 20.36 8.45
CA ILE A 212 5.20 19.73 9.39
C ILE A 212 4.86 20.12 10.83
N ALA A 213 4.58 21.39 11.10
CA ALA A 213 4.21 21.86 12.42
C ALA A 213 2.92 21.19 12.93
N GLU A 214 1.90 21.06 12.07
CA GLU A 214 0.64 20.38 12.43
C GLU A 214 0.85 18.88 12.62
N ILE A 215 1.63 18.21 11.77
CA ILE A 215 2.00 16.80 11.93
C ILE A 215 2.73 16.61 13.26
N THR A 216 3.76 17.42 13.53
CA THR A 216 4.55 17.32 14.77
C THR A 216 3.67 17.52 16.00
N LYS A 217 2.76 18.49 15.98
CA LYS A 217 1.81 18.72 17.06
C LYS A 217 0.91 17.52 17.32
N ARG A 218 0.43 16.85 16.26
CA ARG A 218 -0.40 15.66 16.39
C ARG A 218 0.39 14.43 16.81
N LEU A 219 1.64 14.30 16.37
CA LEU A 219 2.53 13.23 16.83
C LEU A 219 2.83 13.35 18.33
N GLN A 220 2.92 14.57 18.86
CA GLN A 220 3.10 14.82 20.30
C GLN A 220 1.85 14.50 21.11
N ASN A 221 0.71 14.36 20.46
CA ASN A 221 -0.49 13.85 21.10
C ASN A 221 -0.41 12.31 21.10
N GLU A 222 -0.28 11.69 22.27
CA GLU A 222 -0.14 10.23 22.46
C GLU A 222 -1.25 9.41 21.78
N ASP A 223 -2.36 10.08 21.43
CA ASP A 223 -3.49 9.47 20.73
C ASP A 223 -3.26 9.23 19.22
N CYS A 224 -2.17 9.74 18.63
CA CYS A 224 -1.92 9.60 17.20
C CYS A 224 -1.08 8.38 16.81
N ILE A 225 -0.19 7.92 17.71
CA ILE A 225 0.74 6.82 17.45
C ILE A 225 0.88 5.98 18.71
N SER A 226 0.85 4.67 18.56
CA SER A 226 1.21 3.74 19.63
C SER A 226 2.39 2.86 19.19
N LEU A 227 3.27 2.55 20.13
CA LEU A 227 4.22 1.47 19.96
C LEU A 227 3.52 0.17 20.31
N ALA A 228 3.36 -0.68 19.30
CA ALA A 228 2.89 -2.04 19.47
C ALA A 228 4.07 -3.01 19.31
N GLY A 229 4.12 -4.03 20.15
CA GLY A 229 5.01 -5.13 19.92
C GLY A 229 5.86 -5.56 21.07
N GLN A 230 6.73 -6.47 20.75
CA GLN A 230 7.64 -7.12 21.69
C GLN A 230 9.04 -6.54 21.52
N SER A 231 9.69 -6.24 22.62
CA SER A 231 11.11 -5.84 22.61
C SER A 231 11.96 -6.94 21.99
N GLN A 232 12.86 -6.54 21.08
CA GLN A 232 13.90 -7.42 20.55
C GLN A 232 15.22 -7.08 21.22
N ASP A 233 16.03 -8.13 21.53
CA ASP A 233 17.41 -7.90 21.95
C ASP A 233 18.30 -7.51 20.75
N ALA A 234 19.56 -7.17 21.03
CA ALA A 234 20.55 -6.82 20.01
C ALA A 234 20.83 -7.96 18.99
N TYR A 235 20.34 -9.15 19.23
CA TYR A 235 20.47 -10.33 18.37
C TYR A 235 19.19 -10.70 17.63
N GLY A 236 18.12 -9.88 17.77
CA GLY A 236 16.84 -10.10 17.10
C GLY A 236 15.95 -11.15 17.75
N ASN A 237 16.29 -11.63 18.95
CA ASN A 237 15.43 -12.55 19.69
C ASN A 237 14.23 -11.76 20.26
N ILE A 238 13.03 -12.24 19.99
CA ILE A 238 11.80 -11.67 20.53
C ILE A 238 11.65 -12.16 21.96
N PHE A 239 11.84 -11.26 22.92
CA PHE A 239 11.41 -11.49 24.30
C PHE A 239 10.00 -10.94 24.45
N GLY A 240 9.11 -11.72 25.02
CA GLY A 240 7.71 -11.34 25.21
C GLY A 240 7.53 -10.27 26.29
N TYR A 241 8.05 -9.07 26.05
CA TYR A 241 7.84 -7.92 26.90
C TYR A 241 6.71 -7.08 26.32
N GLU A 242 5.65 -6.89 27.08
CA GLU A 242 4.65 -5.87 26.79
C GLU A 242 5.14 -4.54 27.35
N TYR A 243 5.07 -3.48 26.54
CA TYR A 243 5.27 -2.14 27.04
C TYR A 243 4.12 -1.79 28.01
N LYS A 244 4.49 -1.39 29.23
CA LYS A 244 3.50 -0.93 30.22
C LYS A 244 3.17 0.54 30.07
N ASP A 245 4.19 1.35 29.79
CA ASP A 245 4.11 2.79 29.64
C ASP A 245 5.12 3.23 28.60
N VAL A 246 4.69 4.10 27.69
CA VAL A 246 5.52 4.64 26.64
C VAL A 246 5.42 6.16 26.68
N LYS A 247 6.55 6.82 26.92
CA LYS A 247 6.66 8.28 26.86
C LYS A 247 7.41 8.66 25.61
N TYR A 248 6.78 9.45 24.77
CA TYR A 248 7.37 9.95 23.54
C TYR A 248 8.06 11.29 23.76
N TYR A 249 9.26 11.42 23.20
CA TYR A 249 9.94 12.69 23.07
C TYR A 249 10.59 12.82 21.70
N ASN A 250 11.05 14.02 21.35
CA ASN A 250 11.76 14.31 20.10
C ASN A 250 11.04 13.74 18.87
N GLN A 251 9.74 13.94 18.82
CA GLN A 251 8.95 13.55 17.65
C GLN A 251 9.20 14.57 16.54
N ASN A 252 9.92 14.16 15.51
CA ASN A 252 10.34 15.05 14.43
C ASN A 252 9.91 14.49 13.08
N VAL A 253 9.50 15.39 12.20
CA VAL A 253 9.33 15.08 10.78
C VAL A 253 10.67 15.34 10.09
N ASP A 254 11.36 14.25 9.72
CA ASP A 254 12.69 14.30 9.08
C ASP A 254 12.60 14.65 7.60
N GLY A 255 11.46 14.33 6.97
CA GLY A 255 11.23 14.58 5.56
C GLY A 255 9.76 14.55 5.19
N ILE A 256 9.40 15.34 4.19
CA ILE A 256 8.06 15.40 3.61
C ILE A 256 8.17 15.56 2.10
N SER A 257 7.33 14.87 1.36
CA SER A 257 7.23 14.99 -0.09
C SER A 257 5.80 14.80 -0.55
N ILE A 258 5.46 15.38 -1.68
CA ILE A 258 4.17 15.15 -2.33
C ILE A 258 4.20 13.74 -2.91
N PHE A 259 3.22 12.93 -2.51
CA PHE A 259 3.03 11.60 -3.05
C PHE A 259 2.03 11.64 -4.23
N THR A 260 0.85 12.21 -4.01
CA THR A 260 -0.13 12.46 -5.07
C THR A 260 -0.93 13.74 -4.80
N ILE A 261 -1.48 14.31 -5.86
CA ILE A 261 -2.49 15.35 -5.79
C ILE A 261 -3.79 14.68 -6.24
N ASP A 262 -4.68 14.42 -5.28
CA ASP A 262 -5.86 13.60 -5.50
C ASP A 262 -7.00 14.41 -6.14
N TYR A 263 -7.12 15.68 -5.77
CA TYR A 263 -8.15 16.59 -6.26
C TYR A 263 -7.71 18.03 -6.12
N PHE A 264 -8.17 18.87 -7.02
CA PHE A 264 -8.08 20.32 -6.87
C PHE A 264 -9.17 21.03 -7.66
N ASP A 265 -9.61 22.13 -7.12
CA ASP A 265 -10.48 23.10 -7.77
C ASP A 265 -10.04 24.54 -7.45
N GLU A 266 -10.90 25.51 -7.68
CA GLU A 266 -10.61 26.92 -7.37
C GLU A 266 -10.46 27.18 -5.86
N LYS A 267 -11.07 26.35 -5.00
CA LYS A 267 -11.17 26.56 -3.56
C LYS A 267 -10.23 25.69 -2.75
N ALA A 268 -10.04 24.45 -3.16
CA ALA A 268 -9.34 23.45 -2.36
C ALA A 268 -8.34 22.62 -3.16
N ILE A 269 -7.33 22.11 -2.47
CA ILE A 269 -6.39 21.10 -2.95
C ILE A 269 -6.42 19.94 -1.96
N ALA A 270 -6.70 18.73 -2.43
CA ALA A 270 -6.53 17.51 -1.66
C ALA A 270 -5.28 16.78 -2.17
N SER A 271 -4.36 16.48 -1.28
CA SER A 271 -3.08 15.83 -1.62
C SER A 271 -2.72 14.81 -0.56
N ARG A 272 -2.06 13.74 -0.99
CA ARG A 272 -1.36 12.80 -0.10
C ARG A 272 0.13 13.09 -0.11
N LEU A 273 0.68 13.11 1.09
CA LEU A 273 2.09 13.38 1.34
C LEU A 273 2.73 12.14 1.94
N LYS A 274 3.96 11.88 1.58
CA LYS A 274 4.81 10.90 2.25
C LYS A 274 5.66 11.64 3.28
N CYS A 275 5.55 11.23 4.53
CA CYS A 275 6.29 11.80 5.65
C CYS A 275 7.19 10.75 6.27
N THR A 276 8.44 11.11 6.52
CA THR A 276 9.35 10.31 7.35
C THR A 276 9.44 10.98 8.71
N VAL A 277 9.17 10.22 9.76
CA VAL A 277 9.22 10.69 11.15
C VAL A 277 10.21 9.88 11.97
N SER A 278 10.90 10.54 12.87
CA SER A 278 11.70 9.90 13.91
C SER A 278 11.12 10.23 15.28
N ILE A 279 11.11 9.24 16.15
CA ILE A 279 10.52 9.28 17.47
C ILE A 279 11.48 8.64 18.45
N ASP A 280 11.85 9.37 19.51
CA ASP A 280 12.52 8.81 20.66
C ASP A 280 11.45 8.46 21.70
N ALA A 281 11.45 7.25 22.19
CA ALA A 281 10.49 6.75 23.18
C ALA A 281 11.19 6.13 24.39
N GLU A 282 10.77 6.49 25.59
CA GLU A 282 11.09 5.78 26.83
C GLU A 282 10.00 4.72 27.04
N CYS A 283 10.41 3.48 26.94
CA CYS A 283 9.53 2.34 27.09
C CYS A 283 9.78 1.66 28.43
N SER A 284 8.78 1.60 29.29
CA SER A 284 8.82 0.76 30.47
C SER A 284 8.22 -0.61 30.15
N TYR A 285 8.83 -1.67 30.66
CA TYR A 285 8.37 -3.04 30.43
C TYR A 285 8.43 -3.89 31.69
N ASP A 286 7.52 -4.85 31.79
CA ASP A 286 7.59 -5.91 32.79
C ASP A 286 8.12 -7.20 32.17
N ASN A 287 9.01 -7.82 32.90
CA ASN A 287 9.46 -9.16 32.57
C ASN A 287 8.59 -10.19 33.31
N HIS A 288 7.70 -10.86 32.58
CA HIS A 288 6.84 -11.92 33.13
C HIS A 288 7.63 -13.14 33.66
N ASN A 289 8.95 -13.20 33.42
CA ASN A 289 9.81 -14.32 33.80
C ASN A 289 10.76 -14.02 34.99
N ASN A 290 10.37 -13.20 35.93
CA ASN A 290 11.07 -12.92 37.20
C ASN A 290 12.39 -12.11 37.12
N TYR A 291 12.69 -11.39 36.06
CA TYR A 291 13.92 -10.60 35.95
C TYR A 291 13.74 -9.09 36.05
N GLY A 292 12.71 -8.62 36.73
CA GLY A 292 12.52 -7.21 37.06
C GLY A 292 11.90 -6.37 35.93
N SER A 293 11.39 -5.20 36.32
CA SER A 293 10.96 -4.14 35.42
C SER A 293 12.16 -3.34 34.94
N GLY A 294 12.15 -2.88 33.69
CA GLY A 294 13.20 -2.05 33.11
C GLY A 294 12.63 -0.86 32.34
N ILE A 295 13.50 0.13 32.11
CA ILE A 295 13.22 1.28 31.24
C ILE A 295 14.24 1.23 30.11
N ASN A 296 13.78 1.33 28.88
CA ASN A 296 14.64 1.42 27.70
C ASN A 296 14.30 2.67 26.88
N ILE A 297 15.33 3.33 26.35
CA ILE A 297 15.15 4.43 25.41
C ILE A 297 15.31 3.86 24.00
N GLU A 298 14.26 3.94 23.21
CA GLU A 298 14.21 3.42 21.87
C GLU A 298 14.08 4.54 20.84
N LYS A 299 14.73 4.37 19.70
CA LYS A 299 14.62 5.26 18.55
C LYS A 299 13.88 4.54 17.44
N HIS A 300 12.82 5.18 16.97
CA HIS A 300 11.98 4.64 15.92
C HIS A 300 11.97 5.57 14.72
N LYS A 301 11.96 5.00 13.54
CA LYS A 301 11.82 5.74 12.28
C LYS A 301 10.74 5.09 11.44
N ALA A 302 9.79 5.88 10.97
CA ALA A 302 8.65 5.38 10.21
C ALA A 302 8.28 6.30 9.06
N ASN A 303 7.65 5.73 8.05
CA ASN A 303 7.06 6.47 6.94
C ASN A 303 5.55 6.37 7.01
N PHE A 304 4.88 7.51 6.92
CA PHE A 304 3.42 7.61 6.89
C PHE A 304 2.95 8.24 5.58
N ALA A 305 1.77 7.85 5.13
CA ALA A 305 1.01 8.67 4.23
C ALA A 305 0.11 9.62 5.02
N VAL A 306 0.08 10.87 4.61
CA VAL A 306 -0.74 11.92 5.24
C VAL A 306 -1.58 12.57 4.16
N SER A 307 -2.91 12.52 4.28
CA SER A 307 -3.80 13.33 3.44
C SER A 307 -3.94 14.71 4.03
N VAL A 308 -3.87 15.71 3.17
CA VAL A 308 -4.09 17.11 3.53
C VAL A 308 -5.13 17.72 2.61
N ILE A 309 -6.00 18.56 3.18
CA ILE A 309 -6.88 19.44 2.45
C ILE A 309 -6.41 20.87 2.71
N ILE A 310 -6.11 21.58 1.65
CA ILE A 310 -5.57 22.95 1.68
C ILE A 310 -6.60 23.88 1.04
N ASN A 311 -6.95 24.95 1.76
CA ASN A 311 -7.71 26.05 1.20
C ASN A 311 -6.81 26.92 0.31
N ARG A 312 -7.17 27.05 -0.98
CA ARG A 312 -6.36 27.80 -1.96
C ARG A 312 -6.38 29.31 -1.74
N GLU A 313 -7.52 29.84 -1.34
CA GLU A 313 -7.66 31.29 -1.13
C GLU A 313 -6.91 31.73 0.12
N GLN A 314 -7.09 31.01 1.23
CA GLN A 314 -6.49 31.35 2.52
C GLN A 314 -5.07 30.82 2.68
N LYS A 315 -4.64 29.92 1.77
CA LYS A 315 -3.34 29.22 1.85
C LYS A 315 -3.08 28.61 3.21
N ASN A 316 -4.06 27.89 3.75
CA ASN A 316 -3.98 27.20 5.02
C ASN A 316 -4.44 25.75 4.91
N ILE A 317 -4.14 24.97 5.94
CA ILE A 317 -4.55 23.57 6.05
C ILE A 317 -5.96 23.57 6.66
N GLU A 318 -6.93 23.00 5.95
CA GLU A 318 -8.29 22.78 6.46
C GLU A 318 -8.43 21.45 7.17
N ALA A 319 -7.80 20.41 6.63
CA ALA A 319 -7.83 19.08 7.22
C ALA A 319 -6.50 18.36 7.00
N LEU A 320 -6.16 17.51 7.97
CA LEU A 320 -5.00 16.63 7.90
C LEU A 320 -5.38 15.27 8.50
N LYS A 321 -5.10 14.19 7.75
CA LYS A 321 -5.43 12.82 8.14
C LYS A 321 -4.23 11.91 7.93
N PHE A 322 -3.85 11.16 8.97
CA PHE A 322 -2.86 10.09 8.85
C PHE A 322 -3.48 8.86 8.20
N HIS A 323 -2.74 8.25 7.29
CA HIS A 323 -3.09 6.99 6.66
C HIS A 323 -2.14 5.86 7.05
N VAL A 324 -2.34 4.73 6.40
CA VAL A 324 -1.61 3.50 6.65
C VAL A 324 -0.10 3.71 6.58
N PHE A 325 0.58 3.02 7.45
CA PHE A 325 2.02 2.89 7.51
C PHE A 325 2.61 2.38 6.19
N LEU A 326 3.52 3.14 5.60
CA LEU A 326 4.13 2.82 4.30
C LEU A 326 5.45 2.03 4.42
N GLY A 327 5.93 1.80 5.63
CA GLY A 327 7.19 1.12 5.91
C GLY A 327 8.00 1.82 7.00
N GLY A 328 9.06 1.18 7.47
CA GLY A 328 9.89 1.66 8.58
C GLY A 328 9.88 0.68 9.74
N ASP A 329 9.91 1.17 10.97
CA ASP A 329 9.90 0.31 12.15
C ASP A 329 8.54 -0.35 12.32
N SER A 330 8.51 -1.69 12.28
CA SER A 330 7.27 -2.48 12.37
C SER A 330 6.58 -2.39 13.74
N ARG A 331 7.25 -1.83 14.75
CA ARG A 331 6.68 -1.62 16.09
C ARG A 331 5.89 -0.32 16.17
N LEU A 332 6.03 0.58 15.19
CA LEU A 332 5.32 1.84 15.16
C LEU A 332 4.03 1.69 14.37
N GLU A 333 2.92 1.73 15.05
CA GLU A 333 1.59 1.62 14.49
C GLU A 333 0.84 2.95 14.57
N ARG A 334 -0.05 3.16 13.60
CA ARG A 334 -0.97 4.27 13.66
C ARG A 334 -2.03 3.99 14.73
N TYR A 335 -2.28 4.98 15.56
CA TYR A 335 -3.38 4.95 16.53
C TYR A 335 -4.59 5.71 15.99
N PRO A 336 -5.65 5.03 15.55
CA PRO A 336 -6.76 5.67 14.83
C PRO A 336 -7.80 6.35 15.74
N LYS A 337 -7.50 6.60 17.02
CA LYS A 337 -8.47 6.99 18.03
C LYS A 337 -9.42 8.14 17.67
N TYR A 338 -9.01 9.01 16.73
CA TYR A 338 -9.79 10.20 16.34
C TYR A 338 -10.04 10.36 14.85
N GLU A 339 -9.59 9.41 14.03
CA GLU A 339 -9.82 9.49 12.59
C GLU A 339 -10.98 8.58 12.17
N HIS A 340 -12.15 8.85 12.69
CA HIS A 340 -13.36 8.21 12.19
C HIS A 340 -13.71 8.82 10.83
N SER A 341 -13.39 8.11 9.78
CA SER A 341 -13.73 8.47 8.40
C SER A 341 -15.23 8.34 8.09
N LYS A 342 -16.03 7.97 9.08
CA LYS A 342 -17.51 8.00 8.99
C LYS A 342 -18.04 8.91 10.06
N PRO A 343 -18.86 9.88 9.71
CA PRO A 343 -19.66 10.55 10.73
C PRO A 343 -20.51 9.45 11.38
N TYR A 344 -20.22 9.11 12.63
CA TYR A 344 -21.17 8.37 13.44
C TYR A 344 -22.42 9.22 13.50
N THR A 345 -23.51 8.66 13.04
CA THR A 345 -24.75 9.41 13.11
C THR A 345 -25.33 9.34 14.51
N THR A 346 -25.32 8.16 15.12
CA THR A 346 -25.94 7.93 16.43
C THR A 346 -25.33 6.72 17.14
N CYS A 347 -25.28 6.76 18.46
CA CYS A 347 -24.97 5.60 19.29
C CYS A 347 -26.06 4.53 19.11
N PRO A 348 -25.74 3.28 18.73
CA PRO A 348 -26.73 2.25 18.47
C PRO A 348 -27.51 1.82 19.71
N GLU A 349 -27.01 2.06 20.92
CA GLU A 349 -27.68 1.68 22.17
C GLU A 349 -28.63 2.75 22.67
N CYS A 350 -28.21 4.01 22.72
CA CYS A 350 -29.00 5.09 23.32
C CYS A 350 -29.50 6.14 22.31
N GLY A 351 -29.13 6.05 21.02
CA GLY A 351 -29.57 6.99 20.00
C GLY A 351 -28.99 8.39 20.11
N THR A 352 -28.02 8.63 20.99
CA THR A 352 -27.34 9.93 21.11
C THR A 352 -26.48 10.17 19.88
N ASP A 353 -26.54 11.38 19.30
CA ASP A 353 -25.64 11.78 18.22
C ASP A 353 -24.18 11.72 18.66
N LEU A 354 -23.37 11.01 17.89
CA LEU A 354 -21.95 10.84 18.18
C LEU A 354 -21.14 12.00 17.63
N SER A 355 -20.31 12.55 18.49
CA SER A 355 -19.33 13.59 18.17
C SER A 355 -17.95 13.16 18.70
N ILE A 356 -16.91 13.86 18.28
CA ILE A 356 -15.53 13.65 18.77
C ILE A 356 -15.48 13.74 20.31
N GLU A 357 -16.36 14.54 20.92
CA GLU A 357 -16.37 14.81 22.36
C GLU A 357 -17.06 13.71 23.18
N ASN A 358 -17.97 12.95 22.56
CA ASN A 358 -18.76 11.93 23.25
C ASN A 358 -18.57 10.51 22.70
N ASP A 359 -17.67 10.31 21.76
CA ASP A 359 -17.35 8.98 21.23
C ASP A 359 -16.51 8.20 22.24
N GLY A 360 -17.08 7.10 22.74
CA GLY A 360 -16.43 6.18 23.67
C GLY A 360 -15.53 5.14 23.00
N GLY A 361 -15.41 5.17 21.66
CA GLY A 361 -14.79 4.12 20.86
C GLY A 361 -15.79 3.03 20.44
N ASN A 362 -15.43 2.22 19.47
CA ASN A 362 -16.26 1.13 18.92
C ASN A 362 -17.63 1.57 18.36
N GLY A 363 -17.85 2.87 18.13
CA GLY A 363 -19.13 3.39 17.63
C GLY A 363 -20.22 3.59 18.69
N PHE A 364 -19.88 3.52 19.97
CA PHE A 364 -20.78 3.81 21.09
C PHE A 364 -20.38 5.13 21.76
N CYS A 365 -21.33 5.82 22.35
CA CYS A 365 -21.02 7.00 23.16
C CYS A 365 -20.27 6.61 24.43
N ILE A 366 -19.59 7.58 25.06
CA ILE A 366 -18.78 7.36 26.27
C ILE A 366 -19.55 6.73 27.43
N ASN A 367 -20.88 6.87 27.45
CA ASN A 367 -21.73 6.29 28.52
C ASN A 367 -22.08 4.83 28.22
N CYS A 368 -22.14 4.43 26.96
CA CYS A 368 -22.53 3.08 26.56
C CYS A 368 -21.31 2.19 26.25
N ALA A 369 -20.20 2.77 25.78
CA ALA A 369 -18.98 2.03 25.46
C ALA A 369 -18.45 1.10 26.58
N PRO A 370 -18.54 1.42 27.88
CA PRO A 370 -18.08 0.51 28.94
C PRO A 370 -18.86 -0.82 29.03
N ASN A 371 -20.04 -0.92 28.38
CA ASN A 371 -20.85 -2.12 28.38
C ASN A 371 -20.62 -3.04 27.17
N HIS A 372 -19.75 -2.59 26.21
CA HIS A 372 -19.43 -3.26 24.95
C HIS A 372 -17.93 -3.36 24.72
#